data_8dcc620a8b39c86a9de8709f24ab152e
#
_entry.id   8dcc620a8b39c86a9de8709f24ab152e
#
_cell.length_a   1.000
_cell.length_b   1.000
_cell.length_c   1.000
_cell.angle_alpha   90.00
_cell.angle_beta   90.00
_cell.angle_gamma   90.00
#
_symmetry.space_group_name_H-M   'P 1'
#
loop_
_entity.id
_entity.type
_entity.pdbx_description
1 polymer ?
#
loop_
_entity_poly.entity_id
_entity_poly.type
_entity_poly.pdbx_seq_one_letter_code
_entity_poly.pdbx_strand_id
1 'polypeptide(L)'
;MGSDLNYSDITSPDLEDYDFSFYEKGKESEVRGKKVYVIWSIPRSKEVIEETGYKKSLVFVRPDINMVVRAIRWVKDGGYLKYVDTKKLEQIDGIWVATETYVAKKKGKATVHRTILTLTNVRFNQSLDEDLFTIRRMEKGL
;
A
#
# COMPACT_ATOMS: atom_id res chain seq x y z
N MET A 1 -10.72 7.74 -15.42
CA MET A 1 -10.07 7.37 -15.24
C MET A 1 -9.16 7.52 -14.29
N GLY A 2 -8.61 7.70 -13.75
CA GLY A 2 -7.75 7.89 -12.67
C GLY A 2 -6.60 6.90 -12.60
N SER A 3 -5.97 6.81 -11.47
CA SER A 3 -4.87 5.90 -11.22
C SER A 3 -5.37 4.49 -10.89
N ASP A 4 -4.43 3.55 -10.81
CA ASP A 4 -4.71 2.19 -10.34
C ASP A 4 -4.86 2.11 -8.81
N LEU A 5 -4.81 3.24 -8.12
CA LEU A 5 -4.93 3.30 -6.67
C LEU A 5 -6.38 3.31 -6.23
N ASN A 6 -6.70 2.43 -5.27
CA ASN A 6 -7.97 2.41 -4.59
C ASN A 6 -7.85 3.14 -3.26
N TYR A 7 -8.98 3.48 -2.66
CA TYR A 7 -9.00 4.04 -1.31
C TYR A 7 -8.27 3.13 -0.31
N SER A 8 -8.46 1.81 -0.41
CA SER A 8 -7.79 0.84 0.45
C SER A 8 -6.26 0.79 0.27
N ASP A 9 -5.73 1.29 -0.83
CA ASP A 9 -4.28 1.31 -1.06
C ASP A 9 -3.59 2.44 -0.28
N ILE A 10 -4.34 3.46 0.12
CA ILE A 10 -3.81 4.63 0.80
C ILE A 10 -4.24 4.73 2.26
N THR A 11 -5.10 3.83 2.73
CA THR A 11 -5.52 3.77 4.13
C THR A 11 -4.86 2.58 4.82
N SER A 12 -4.73 2.68 6.13
CA SER A 12 -4.23 1.56 6.93
C SER A 12 -5.33 0.50 7.08
N PRO A 13 -5.00 -0.77 6.86
CA PRO A 13 -5.98 -1.84 7.05
C PRO A 13 -6.26 -2.06 8.53
N ASP A 14 -7.47 -2.52 8.83
CA ASP A 14 -7.76 -3.05 10.16
C ASP A 14 -7.18 -4.47 10.22
N LEU A 15 -6.22 -4.66 11.10
CA LEU A 15 -5.52 -5.95 11.19
C LEU A 15 -6.44 -7.10 11.61
N GLU A 16 -7.54 -6.80 12.30
CA GLU A 16 -8.51 -7.82 12.72
C GLU A 16 -9.30 -8.40 11.55
N ASP A 17 -9.33 -7.71 10.42
CA ASP A 17 -10.03 -8.16 9.21
C ASP A 17 -9.25 -9.21 8.42
N TYR A 18 -8.03 -9.55 8.82
CA TYR A 18 -7.15 -10.43 8.06
C TYR A 18 -6.54 -11.53 8.90
N ASP A 19 -6.26 -12.65 8.24
CA ASP A 19 -5.40 -13.71 8.76
C ASP A 19 -4.02 -13.56 8.10
N PHE A 20 -2.97 -13.60 8.92
CA PHE A 20 -1.59 -13.46 8.47
C PHE A 20 -0.81 -14.75 8.67
N SER A 21 0.02 -15.09 7.69
CA SER A 21 0.93 -16.24 7.78
C SER A 21 2.17 -16.00 6.93
N PHE A 22 3.29 -16.63 7.30
CA PHE A 22 4.50 -16.54 6.50
C PHE A 22 4.32 -17.29 5.17
N TYR A 23 4.78 -16.68 4.07
CA TYR A 23 4.75 -17.28 2.74
C TYR A 23 5.60 -18.54 2.68
N GLU A 24 6.86 -18.45 3.09
CA GLU A 24 7.77 -19.59 3.22
C GLU A 24 8.49 -19.45 4.56
N LYS A 25 8.08 -20.23 5.54
CA LYS A 25 8.63 -20.17 6.89
C LYS A 25 10.11 -20.52 6.86
N GLY A 26 10.91 -19.64 7.43
CA GLY A 26 12.36 -19.84 7.56
C GLY A 26 13.17 -19.43 6.33
N LYS A 27 12.54 -18.98 5.26
CA LYS A 27 13.25 -18.47 4.09
C LYS A 27 13.57 -16.99 4.26
N GLU A 28 14.84 -16.66 4.09
CA GLU A 28 15.27 -15.27 4.08
C GLU A 28 14.97 -14.66 2.72
N SER A 29 14.47 -13.44 2.72
CA SER A 29 14.14 -12.67 1.51
C SER A 29 14.66 -11.25 1.65
N GLU A 30 15.01 -10.65 0.52
CA GLU A 30 15.51 -9.27 0.50
C GLU A 30 14.80 -8.45 -0.59
N VAL A 31 14.65 -7.18 -0.30
CA VAL A 31 14.21 -6.18 -1.27
C VAL A 31 15.23 -5.04 -1.23
N ARG A 32 15.90 -4.82 -2.36
CA ARG A 32 16.95 -3.78 -2.48
C ARG A 32 18.03 -3.89 -1.41
N GLY A 33 18.49 -5.13 -1.15
CA GLY A 33 19.56 -5.40 -0.19
C GLY A 33 19.14 -5.34 1.29
N LYS A 34 17.86 -5.18 1.57
CA LYS A 34 17.34 -5.14 2.93
C LYS A 34 16.46 -6.35 3.21
N LYS A 35 16.67 -6.98 4.36
CA LYS A 35 15.89 -8.12 4.80
C LYS A 35 14.40 -7.77 4.89
N VAL A 36 13.56 -8.68 4.39
CA VAL A 36 12.12 -8.58 4.50
C VAL A 36 11.51 -9.90 4.97
N TYR A 37 10.37 -9.80 5.63
CA TYR A 37 9.48 -10.92 5.84
C TYR A 37 8.41 -10.89 4.75
N VAL A 38 8.12 -12.06 4.19
CA VAL A 38 7.07 -12.21 3.17
C VAL A 38 5.87 -12.88 3.82
N ILE A 39 4.76 -12.16 3.86
CA ILE A 39 3.59 -12.54 4.64
C ILE A 39 2.35 -12.55 3.76
N TRP A 40 1.59 -13.65 3.84
CA TRP A 40 0.24 -13.71 3.30
C TRP A 40 -0.70 -12.89 4.17
N SER A 41 -1.54 -12.11 3.52
CA SER A 41 -2.62 -11.35 4.15
C SER A 41 -3.92 -11.78 3.47
N ILE A 42 -4.75 -12.52 4.19
CA ILE A 42 -5.99 -13.12 3.67
C ILE A 42 -7.17 -12.48 4.38
N PRO A 43 -8.11 -11.85 3.65
CA PRO A 43 -9.32 -11.30 4.25
C PRO A 43 -10.14 -12.40 4.93
N ARG A 44 -10.68 -12.09 6.11
CA ARG A 44 -11.52 -13.02 6.89
C ARG A 44 -12.95 -13.13 6.39
N SER A 45 -13.40 -12.17 5.58
CA SER A 45 -14.79 -12.14 5.11
C SER A 45 -14.90 -11.68 3.68
N LYS A 46 -16.05 -12.00 3.06
CA LYS A 46 -16.38 -11.50 1.71
C LYS A 46 -16.56 -9.99 1.72
N GLU A 47 -17.02 -9.42 2.84
CA GLU A 47 -17.22 -7.97 2.99
C GLU A 47 -15.91 -7.23 2.83
N VAL A 48 -14.84 -7.70 3.46
CA VAL A 48 -13.51 -7.09 3.33
C VAL A 48 -13.02 -7.19 1.88
N ILE A 49 -13.27 -8.31 1.21
CA ILE A 49 -12.91 -8.46 -0.21
C ILE A 49 -13.65 -7.44 -1.08
N GLU A 50 -14.95 -7.24 -0.82
CA GLU A 50 -15.76 -6.28 -1.56
C GLU A 50 -15.32 -4.83 -1.30
N GLU A 51 -15.00 -4.51 -0.06
CA GLU A 51 -14.54 -3.17 0.33
C GLU A 51 -13.17 -2.83 -0.24
N THR A 52 -12.23 -3.77 -0.19
CA THR A 52 -10.85 -3.53 -0.62
C THR A 52 -10.62 -3.82 -2.10
N GLY A 53 -11.39 -4.72 -2.68
CA GLY A 53 -11.21 -5.18 -4.04
C GLY A 53 -10.14 -6.27 -4.20
N TYR A 54 -9.64 -6.85 -3.11
CA TYR A 54 -8.58 -7.86 -3.15
C TYR A 54 -8.99 -9.16 -2.47
N LYS A 55 -8.71 -10.29 -3.14
CA LYS A 55 -8.96 -11.62 -2.60
C LYS A 55 -7.91 -12.05 -1.59
N LYS A 56 -6.67 -11.65 -1.81
CA LYS A 56 -5.52 -11.93 -0.95
C LYS A 56 -4.38 -11.02 -1.35
N SER A 57 -3.41 -10.89 -0.48
CA SER A 57 -2.20 -10.12 -0.74
C SER A 57 -0.98 -10.83 -0.18
N LEU A 58 0.15 -10.63 -0.84
CA LEU A 58 1.45 -11.03 -0.36
C LEU A 58 2.21 -9.74 -0.05
N VAL A 59 2.58 -9.53 1.20
CA VAL A 59 3.24 -8.30 1.63
C VAL A 59 4.67 -8.56 2.08
N PHE A 60 5.55 -7.63 1.74
CA PHE A 60 6.98 -7.69 2.03
C PHE A 60 7.29 -6.61 3.06
N VAL A 61 7.60 -7.02 4.28
CA VAL A 61 7.76 -6.12 5.42
C VAL A 61 9.23 -6.03 5.80
N ARG A 62 9.75 -4.81 5.90
CA ARG A 62 11.08 -4.56 6.46
C ARG A 62 10.96 -4.48 7.98
N PRO A 63 11.51 -5.46 8.72
CA PRO A 63 11.39 -5.47 10.19
C PRO A 63 12.20 -4.37 10.87
N ASP A 64 13.27 -3.89 10.23
CA ASP A 64 14.13 -2.84 10.79
C ASP A 64 13.43 -1.48 10.91
N ILE A 65 12.46 -1.21 10.04
CA ILE A 65 11.70 0.04 10.05
C ILE A 65 10.18 -0.17 10.16
N ASN A 66 9.73 -1.43 10.32
CA ASN A 66 8.32 -1.81 10.43
C ASN A 66 7.45 -1.28 9.29
N MET A 67 7.94 -1.40 8.06
CA MET A 67 7.21 -0.93 6.87
C MET A 67 7.03 -1.99 5.82
N VAL A 68 5.87 -2.01 5.20
CA VAL A 68 5.61 -2.75 3.96
C VAL A 68 6.29 -1.99 2.82
N VAL A 69 7.24 -2.64 2.14
CA VAL A 69 7.99 -2.03 1.03
C VAL A 69 7.59 -2.58 -0.33
N ARG A 70 6.85 -3.66 -0.36
CA ARG A 70 6.32 -4.26 -1.59
C ARG A 70 5.07 -5.06 -1.27
N ALA A 71 4.14 -5.09 -2.20
CA ALA A 71 2.95 -5.94 -2.10
C ALA A 71 2.55 -6.47 -3.48
N ILE A 72 2.04 -7.70 -3.49
CA ILE A 72 1.39 -8.29 -4.65
C ILE A 72 -0.04 -8.56 -4.21
N ARG A 73 -1.01 -8.01 -4.92
CA ARG A 73 -2.42 -8.12 -4.56
C ARG A 73 -3.21 -8.79 -5.66
N TRP A 74 -4.01 -9.76 -5.29
CA TRP A 74 -4.91 -10.44 -6.22
C TRP A 74 -6.25 -9.69 -6.26
N VAL A 75 -6.53 -9.05 -7.38
CA VAL A 75 -7.78 -8.31 -7.58
C VAL A 75 -8.94 -9.29 -7.63
N LYS A 76 -10.07 -8.94 -7.02
CA LYS A 76 -11.21 -9.85 -6.86
C LYS A 76 -11.81 -10.34 -8.19
N ASP A 77 -11.77 -9.52 -9.23
CA ASP A 77 -12.36 -9.83 -10.53
C ASP A 77 -11.35 -9.65 -11.66
N GLY A 78 -11.56 -10.38 -12.76
CA GLY A 78 -10.84 -10.18 -14.02
C GLY A 78 -9.46 -10.82 -14.11
N GLY A 79 -9.01 -11.54 -13.09
CA GLY A 79 -7.71 -12.23 -13.13
C GLY A 79 -6.52 -11.30 -13.10
N TYR A 80 -6.66 -10.10 -12.55
CA TYR A 80 -5.57 -9.11 -12.46
C TYR A 80 -4.76 -9.27 -11.17
N LEU A 81 -3.47 -8.94 -11.28
CA LEU A 81 -2.58 -8.73 -10.15
C LEU A 81 -2.21 -7.26 -10.08
N LYS A 82 -2.11 -6.73 -8.87
CA LYS A 82 -1.59 -5.38 -8.65
C LYS A 82 -0.29 -5.50 -7.88
N TYR A 83 0.78 -4.93 -8.46
CA TYR A 83 2.10 -4.86 -7.85
C TYR A 83 2.31 -3.46 -7.30
N VAL A 84 2.66 -3.39 -6.03
CA VAL A 84 2.97 -2.11 -5.37
C VAL A 84 4.41 -2.21 -4.88
N ASP A 85 5.25 -1.26 -5.25
CA ASP A 85 6.65 -1.29 -4.91
C ASP A 85 7.14 0.09 -4.49
N THR A 86 7.66 0.20 -3.27
CA THR A 86 8.25 1.43 -2.78
C THR A 86 9.62 1.62 -3.39
N LYS A 87 9.77 2.64 -4.22
CA LYS A 87 11.02 2.95 -4.92
C LYS A 87 11.94 3.82 -4.08
N LYS A 88 11.38 4.75 -3.33
CA LYS A 88 12.14 5.65 -2.47
C LYS A 88 11.54 5.72 -1.08
N LEU A 89 12.42 5.62 -0.10
CA LEU A 89 12.10 5.81 1.31
C LEU A 89 12.96 6.95 1.82
N GLU A 90 12.36 7.87 2.52
CA GLU A 90 13.06 8.99 3.15
C GLU A 90 12.65 9.09 4.61
N GLN A 91 13.60 9.46 5.44
CA GLN A 91 13.32 9.73 6.84
C GLN A 91 13.08 11.23 7.00
N ILE A 92 11.88 11.60 7.38
CA ILE A 92 11.44 12.98 7.54
C ILE A 92 11.02 13.16 8.99
N ASP A 93 11.70 14.06 9.71
CA ASP A 93 11.47 14.28 11.14
C ASP A 93 11.49 12.97 11.97
N GLY A 94 12.42 12.07 11.62
CA GLY A 94 12.55 10.78 12.29
C GLY A 94 11.56 9.71 11.85
N ILE A 95 10.64 10.03 10.94
CA ILE A 95 9.60 9.13 10.45
C ILE A 95 9.92 8.66 9.04
N TRP A 96 9.90 7.35 8.81
CA TRP A 96 10.11 6.76 7.49
C TRP A 96 8.88 6.96 6.61
N VAL A 97 9.09 7.48 5.41
CA VAL A 97 8.03 7.78 4.44
C VAL A 97 8.39 7.20 3.08
N ALA A 98 7.44 6.54 2.46
CA ALA A 98 7.55 6.13 1.06
C ALA A 98 7.27 7.35 0.18
N THR A 99 8.32 7.97 -0.33
CA THR A 99 8.20 9.19 -1.15
C THR A 99 7.98 8.91 -2.63
N GLU A 100 8.30 7.70 -3.08
CA GLU A 100 7.98 7.27 -4.43
C GLU A 100 7.52 5.82 -4.41
N THR A 101 6.30 5.59 -4.88
CA THR A 101 5.69 4.26 -4.97
C THR A 101 5.26 3.99 -6.40
N TYR A 102 5.67 2.85 -6.92
CA TYR A 102 5.29 2.36 -8.23
C TYR A 102 4.15 1.36 -8.07
N VAL A 103 3.12 1.51 -8.90
CA VAL A 103 1.98 0.59 -8.92
C VAL A 103 1.79 0.11 -10.35
N ALA A 104 1.71 -1.20 -10.54
CA ALA A 104 1.44 -1.80 -11.83
C ALA A 104 0.30 -2.79 -11.73
N LYS A 105 -0.67 -2.67 -12.63
CA LYS A 105 -1.75 -3.64 -12.78
C LYS A 105 -1.39 -4.56 -13.94
N LYS A 106 -1.38 -5.86 -13.68
CA LYS A 106 -0.97 -6.89 -14.66
C LYS A 106 -2.04 -7.93 -14.86
N LYS A 107 -2.10 -8.45 -16.08
CA LYS A 107 -2.89 -9.61 -16.42
C LYS A 107 -1.97 -10.61 -17.13
N GLY A 108 -1.69 -11.76 -16.48
CA GLY A 108 -0.65 -12.67 -16.94
C GLY A 108 0.71 -11.97 -16.96
N LYS A 109 1.39 -11.99 -18.10
CA LYS A 109 2.68 -11.33 -18.29
C LYS A 109 2.56 -9.89 -18.77
N ALA A 110 1.35 -9.45 -19.15
CA ALA A 110 1.13 -8.12 -19.70
C ALA A 110 0.90 -7.10 -18.60
N THR A 111 1.57 -5.94 -18.68
CA THR A 111 1.29 -4.79 -17.84
C THR A 111 0.19 -3.98 -18.50
N VAL A 112 -0.95 -3.84 -17.81
CA VAL A 112 -2.12 -3.13 -18.33
C VAL A 112 -2.02 -1.64 -18.01
N HIS A 113 -1.67 -1.31 -16.78
CA HIS A 113 -1.52 0.07 -16.32
C HIS A 113 -0.31 0.22 -15.41
N ARG A 114 0.22 1.44 -15.35
CA ARG A 114 1.30 1.83 -14.43
C ARG A 114 0.97 3.17 -13.81
N THR A 115 1.30 3.32 -12.55
CA THR A 115 1.13 4.57 -11.81
C THR A 115 2.35 4.78 -10.94
N ILE A 116 2.84 6.02 -10.89
CA ILE A 116 3.90 6.40 -9.95
C ILE A 116 3.31 7.46 -9.03
N LEU A 117 3.29 7.16 -7.73
CA LEU A 117 2.87 8.11 -6.71
C LEU A 117 4.11 8.73 -6.10
N THR A 118 4.24 10.03 -6.21
CA THR A 118 5.35 10.79 -5.64
C THR A 118 4.82 11.76 -4.59
N LEU A 119 5.41 11.72 -3.39
CA LEU A 119 5.10 12.66 -2.33
C LEU A 119 6.23 13.66 -2.20
N THR A 120 5.89 14.94 -2.19
CA THR A 120 6.83 16.05 -2.04
C THR A 120 6.40 16.94 -0.91
N ASN A 121 7.38 17.64 -0.30
CA ASN A 121 7.12 18.59 0.79
C ASN A 121 6.33 17.97 1.96
N VAL A 122 6.64 16.72 2.29
CA VAL A 122 6.00 16.03 3.41
C VAL A 122 6.43 16.66 4.73
N ARG A 123 5.46 16.98 5.57
CA ARG A 123 5.68 17.57 6.90
C ARG A 123 4.77 16.89 7.91
N PHE A 124 5.28 16.76 9.13
CA PHE A 124 4.57 16.15 10.24
C PHE A 124 4.36 17.14 11.38
N ASN A 125 3.44 16.82 12.26
CA ASN A 125 3.19 17.56 13.50
C ASN A 125 2.89 19.04 13.29
N GLN A 126 2.19 19.36 12.19
CA GLN A 126 1.75 20.72 11.93
C GLN A 126 0.41 21.00 12.62
N SER A 127 0.26 22.21 13.14
CA SER A 127 -1.06 22.68 13.57
C SER A 127 -1.91 22.90 12.34
N LEU A 128 -3.05 22.21 12.29
CA LEU A 128 -4.02 22.38 11.22
C LEU A 128 -5.13 23.29 11.68
N ASP A 129 -5.57 24.18 10.81
CA ASP A 129 -6.75 25.00 11.04
C ASP A 129 -7.98 24.09 10.94
N GLU A 130 -8.84 24.10 11.96
CA GLU A 130 -10.06 23.32 11.98
C GLU A 130 -10.95 23.62 10.76
N ASP A 131 -10.89 24.83 10.26
CA ASP A 131 -11.62 25.27 9.08
C ASP A 131 -11.26 24.48 7.82
N LEU A 132 -10.09 23.84 7.77
CA LEU A 132 -9.68 22.99 6.65
C LEU A 132 -10.63 21.82 6.42
N PHE A 133 -11.31 21.37 7.46
CA PHE A 133 -12.19 20.20 7.41
C PHE A 133 -13.67 20.56 7.28
N THR A 134 -13.99 21.82 7.09
CA THR A 134 -15.37 22.22 6.83
C THR A 134 -15.78 21.91 5.40
N ILE A 135 -17.08 21.71 5.17
CA ILE A 135 -17.62 21.44 3.83
C ILE A 135 -17.23 22.55 2.86
N ARG A 136 -17.31 23.80 3.31
CA ARG A 136 -16.98 24.97 2.51
C ARG A 136 -15.52 24.96 2.03
N ARG A 137 -14.59 24.55 2.89
CA ARG A 137 -13.17 24.45 2.50
C ARG A 137 -12.94 23.31 1.55
N MET A 138 -13.58 22.16 1.77
CA MET A 138 -13.47 21.02 0.87
C MET A 138 -14.02 21.32 -0.53
N GLU A 139 -15.11 22.06 -0.63
CA GLU A 139 -15.68 22.48 -1.90
C GLU A 139 -14.74 23.40 -2.71
N LYS A 140 -13.91 24.16 -2.01
CA LYS A 140 -12.91 25.04 -2.65
C LYS A 140 -11.65 24.31 -3.08
N GLY A 141 -11.46 23.09 -2.60
CA GLY A 141 -10.21 22.34 -2.75
C GLY A 141 -9.15 22.82 -1.74
N LEU A 142 -8.49 21.92 -1.17
CA LEU A 142 -7.47 22.19 -0.13
C LEU A 142 -6.09 22.54 -0.68
#